data_8c43f93435f624cfd437e66a5a81aeb8
#
_entry.id   8c43f93435f624cfd437e66a5a81aeb8
#
_cell.length_a   1.000
_cell.length_b   1.000
_cell.length_c   1.000
_cell.angle_alpha   90.00
_cell.angle_beta   90.00
_cell.angle_gamma   90.00
#
_symmetry.space_group_name_H-M   'P 1'
#
loop_
_entity.id
_entity.type
_entity.pdbx_description
1 polymer ?
#
loop_
_entity_poly.entity_id
_entity_poly.type
_entity_poly.pdbx_seq_one_letter_code
_entity_poly.pdbx_strand_id
1 'polypeptide(L)'
;MRIMVGISLAAMLVASVAPAAAKDTPAVIVERDRAVPGGRAVQIAVPQTRIDTSFEVGRVASDSYGGGLIGAIIISSMDDKREVMGRSLQEKAETTVAPLREALRTFDVDGLALATTRAALAETAWFQARDIVATKESSRQSRAAFYQTSTAPQVAFVTYRYGLSPDFTHIRVTADIALMRKPVARGATAQPEPFYEQTISSIVQLRSRSYEHHENVAQWSADDGKLAKASLIAAFGQIERLIPYALSLDAAEAGQFADKNRPKAFGAGFYGALIRKDEAAEGTLLWSRGLVYVQSTPAR
;
A
#
# COMPACT_ATOMS: atom_id res chain seq x y z
N MET A 1 5.60 49.63 -40.16
CA MET A 1 4.57 48.71 -39.70
C MET A 1 5.31 47.55 -39.03
N ARG A 2 5.46 47.63 -37.70
CA ARG A 2 6.18 46.58 -36.89
C ARG A 2 5.15 45.76 -36.15
N ILE A 3 5.09 44.46 -36.46
CA ILE A 3 4.20 43.50 -35.82
C ILE A 3 4.97 42.96 -34.61
N MET A 4 4.46 43.26 -33.39
CA MET A 4 4.91 42.62 -32.15
C MET A 4 4.12 41.34 -31.96
N VAL A 5 4.85 40.21 -31.99
CA VAL A 5 4.31 38.90 -31.60
C VAL A 5 4.56 38.73 -30.09
N GLY A 6 3.48 38.79 -29.32
CA GLY A 6 3.49 38.53 -27.89
C GLY A 6 3.49 37.00 -27.62
N ILE A 7 4.57 36.48 -27.04
CA ILE A 7 4.63 35.10 -26.56
C ILE A 7 4.10 35.09 -25.13
N SER A 8 2.90 34.50 -24.97
CA SER A 8 2.31 34.24 -23.65
C SER A 8 2.95 32.96 -23.08
N LEU A 9 3.74 33.12 -22.06
CA LEU A 9 4.33 32.05 -21.26
C LEU A 9 3.25 31.56 -20.27
N ALA A 10 2.59 30.43 -20.58
CA ALA A 10 1.70 29.77 -19.63
C ALA A 10 2.53 29.01 -18.60
N ALA A 11 2.68 29.56 -17.40
CA ALA A 11 3.26 28.87 -16.27
C ALA A 11 2.32 27.76 -15.78
N MET A 12 2.64 26.49 -16.07
CA MET A 12 1.99 25.35 -15.43
C MET A 12 2.45 25.27 -13.97
N LEU A 13 1.57 25.65 -13.05
CA LEU A 13 1.71 25.36 -11.64
C LEU A 13 1.51 23.84 -11.44
N VAL A 14 2.61 23.09 -11.33
CA VAL A 14 2.57 21.74 -10.80
C VAL A 14 2.37 21.87 -9.28
N ALA A 15 1.12 21.73 -8.85
CA ALA A 15 0.81 21.61 -7.43
C ALA A 15 1.40 20.27 -6.93
N SER A 16 2.57 20.34 -6.27
CA SER A 16 3.10 19.22 -5.51
C SER A 16 2.12 18.92 -4.37
N VAL A 17 1.40 17.81 -4.49
CA VAL A 17 0.63 17.26 -3.37
C VAL A 17 1.65 16.81 -2.34
N ALA A 18 1.81 17.60 -1.27
CA ALA A 18 2.61 17.20 -0.12
C ALA A 18 2.02 15.88 0.43
N PRO A 19 2.86 14.86 0.69
CA PRO A 19 2.38 13.65 1.33
C PRO A 19 1.79 14.03 2.68
N ALA A 20 0.55 13.57 2.94
CA ALA A 20 -0.08 13.74 4.24
C ALA A 20 0.88 13.24 5.31
N ALA A 21 1.20 14.08 6.29
CA ALA A 21 2.07 13.71 7.39
C ALA A 21 1.49 12.45 8.05
N ALA A 22 2.25 11.36 8.04
CA ALA A 22 1.81 10.10 8.59
C ALA A 22 1.54 10.30 10.09
N LYS A 23 0.32 9.97 10.51
CA LYS A 23 -0.12 10.11 11.91
C LYS A 23 0.64 9.10 12.77
N ASP A 24 1.12 9.53 13.94
CA ASP A 24 1.79 8.66 14.91
C ASP A 24 0.85 7.61 15.52
N THR A 25 -0.47 7.84 15.43
CA THR A 25 -1.53 6.94 15.91
C THR A 25 -2.44 6.49 14.78
N PRO A 26 -3.02 5.27 14.84
CA PRO A 26 -4.04 4.82 13.91
C PRO A 26 -5.22 5.77 13.84
N ALA A 27 -5.84 5.83 12.67
CA ALA A 27 -7.15 6.43 12.55
C ALA A 27 -8.19 5.55 13.24
N VAL A 28 -9.17 6.19 13.90
CA VAL A 28 -10.28 5.50 14.59
C VAL A 28 -11.60 5.96 14.00
N ILE A 29 -12.48 4.99 13.75
CA ILE A 29 -13.84 5.28 13.27
C ILE A 29 -14.74 5.48 14.48
N VAL A 30 -15.28 6.69 14.64
CA VAL A 30 -16.18 7.00 15.72
C VAL A 30 -17.55 6.33 15.55
N GLU A 31 -18.25 6.05 16.66
CA GLU A 31 -19.50 5.31 16.64
C GLU A 31 -20.58 5.93 15.75
N ARG A 32 -20.69 7.25 15.72
CA ARG A 32 -21.64 7.93 14.81
C ARG A 32 -21.44 7.59 13.33
N ASP A 33 -20.20 7.26 12.91
CA ASP A 33 -19.91 6.90 11.52
C ASP A 33 -20.15 5.41 11.26
N ARG A 34 -19.97 4.57 12.28
CA ARG A 34 -20.33 3.16 12.22
C ARG A 34 -21.85 2.99 12.15
N ALA A 35 -22.60 3.78 12.89
CA ALA A 35 -24.06 3.72 13.01
C ALA A 35 -24.81 4.29 11.78
N VAL A 36 -24.12 4.87 10.78
CA VAL A 36 -24.78 5.40 9.57
C VAL A 36 -25.52 4.28 8.83
N PRO A 37 -26.87 4.37 8.70
CA PRO A 37 -27.66 3.34 8.02
C PRO A 37 -27.45 3.40 6.50
N GLY A 38 -27.80 2.32 5.80
CA GLY A 38 -27.82 2.30 4.34
C GLY A 38 -26.61 1.65 3.68
N GLY A 39 -25.64 1.18 4.46
CA GLY A 39 -24.46 0.48 3.98
C GLY A 39 -23.43 1.37 3.28
N ARG A 40 -22.39 0.77 2.73
CA ARG A 40 -21.24 1.46 2.10
C ARG A 40 -21.01 0.91 0.71
N ALA A 41 -20.83 1.79 -0.27
CA ALA A 41 -20.33 1.40 -1.58
C ALA A 41 -18.80 1.32 -1.53
N VAL A 42 -18.24 0.35 -2.25
CA VAL A 42 -16.80 0.04 -2.19
C VAL A 42 -16.21 0.01 -3.58
N GLN A 43 -15.19 0.82 -3.82
CA GLN A 43 -14.34 0.72 -5.01
C GLN A 43 -13.01 0.09 -4.61
N ILE A 44 -12.67 -1.03 -5.26
CA ILE A 44 -11.40 -1.73 -5.09
C ILE A 44 -10.56 -1.44 -6.32
N ALA A 45 -9.35 -0.91 -6.14
CA ALA A 45 -8.43 -0.64 -7.23
C ALA A 45 -7.14 -1.46 -7.09
N VAL A 46 -6.72 -2.09 -8.19
CA VAL A 46 -5.40 -2.70 -8.34
C VAL A 46 -4.76 -2.09 -9.59
N PRO A 47 -4.12 -0.92 -9.50
CA PRO A 47 -3.65 -0.18 -10.69
C PRO A 47 -2.53 -0.88 -11.44
N GLN A 48 -1.83 -1.79 -10.79
CA GLN A 48 -0.72 -2.52 -11.37
C GLN A 48 -1.21 -3.69 -12.22
N THR A 49 -0.49 -3.96 -13.31
CA THR A 49 -0.68 -5.13 -14.17
C THR A 49 0.38 -6.21 -13.94
N ARG A 50 1.41 -5.90 -13.18
CA ARG A 50 2.54 -6.79 -12.87
C ARG A 50 3.13 -6.42 -11.51
N ILE A 51 3.91 -7.34 -10.94
CA ILE A 51 4.62 -7.08 -9.69
C ILE A 51 5.61 -5.92 -9.88
N ASP A 52 5.55 -4.96 -8.97
CA ASP A 52 6.38 -3.76 -9.02
C ASP A 52 7.76 -4.03 -8.39
N THR A 53 8.77 -3.34 -8.93
CA THR A 53 10.13 -3.31 -8.39
C THR A 53 10.46 -1.86 -8.06
N SER A 54 9.67 -1.24 -7.19
CA SER A 54 9.82 0.18 -6.93
C SER A 54 11.15 0.50 -6.28
N PHE A 55 12.10 0.95 -7.06
CA PHE A 55 13.17 1.82 -6.61
C PHE A 55 12.59 3.24 -6.45
N GLU A 56 11.86 3.48 -5.38
CA GLU A 56 11.58 4.85 -4.97
C GLU A 56 12.88 5.46 -4.44
N VAL A 57 13.70 5.99 -5.32
CA VAL A 57 14.96 6.70 -4.99
C VAL A 57 14.74 7.86 -4.02
N GLY A 58 13.51 8.34 -3.85
CA GLY A 58 13.15 9.42 -2.93
C GLY A 58 12.69 8.99 -1.54
N ARG A 59 12.21 7.75 -1.35
CA ARG A 59 11.70 7.29 -0.04
C ARG A 59 12.68 6.52 0.81
N VAL A 60 13.75 5.99 0.23
CA VAL A 60 14.79 5.24 0.95
C VAL A 60 15.55 6.13 1.93
N ALA A 61 15.59 7.44 1.70
CA ALA A 61 16.31 8.38 2.58
C ALA A 61 15.57 8.72 3.88
N SER A 62 14.25 8.53 3.96
CA SER A 62 13.47 8.89 5.15
C SER A 62 13.11 7.71 6.08
N ASP A 63 13.14 6.46 5.59
CA ASP A 63 12.66 5.31 6.35
C ASP A 63 13.75 4.30 6.76
N SER A 64 15.01 4.52 6.37
CA SER A 64 16.10 3.57 6.64
C SER A 64 17.11 4.09 7.66
N TYR A 65 16.77 4.01 8.94
CA TYR A 65 17.77 3.82 9.97
C TYR A 65 18.13 2.31 10.04
N GLY A 66 18.86 1.85 9.03
CA GLY A 66 19.32 0.47 8.97
C GLY A 66 20.24 0.31 7.77
N GLY A 67 21.55 0.36 8.00
CA GLY A 67 22.58 0.43 6.98
C GLY A 67 22.56 -0.70 5.96
N GLY A 68 22.03 -0.41 4.79
CA GLY A 68 22.33 -1.11 3.56
C GLY A 68 23.09 -0.16 2.63
N LEU A 69 24.09 -0.66 1.93
CA LEU A 69 25.04 0.10 1.10
C LEU A 69 24.40 1.01 0.02
N ILE A 70 23.11 0.92 -0.20
CA ILE A 70 22.33 1.73 -1.17
C ILE A 70 21.88 3.06 -0.56
N GLY A 71 21.80 3.18 0.77
CA GLY A 71 21.42 4.42 1.45
C GLY A 71 22.51 5.50 1.46
N ALA A 72 23.72 5.18 1.02
CA ALA A 72 24.87 6.08 1.14
C ALA A 72 25.19 6.89 -0.13
N ILE A 73 24.44 6.76 -1.21
CA ILE A 73 24.63 7.62 -2.40
C ILE A 73 23.69 8.82 -2.31
N ILE A 74 23.82 9.61 -1.25
CA ILE A 74 23.38 10.99 -1.24
C ILE A 74 24.45 11.79 -1.98
N ILE A 75 24.34 11.86 -3.29
CA ILE A 75 25.17 12.79 -4.06
C ILE A 75 24.34 14.06 -4.24
N SER A 76 24.63 15.03 -3.42
CA SER A 76 23.93 16.32 -3.31
C SER A 76 24.25 17.32 -4.43
N SER A 77 24.74 16.93 -5.59
CA SER A 77 25.16 17.94 -6.56
C SER A 77 25.16 17.61 -8.05
N MET A 78 24.34 16.63 -8.53
CA MET A 78 24.26 16.40 -9.98
C MET A 78 22.93 15.78 -10.39
N ASP A 79 21.90 16.58 -10.65
CA ASP A 79 20.58 16.13 -11.06
C ASP A 79 20.57 15.24 -12.31
N ASP A 80 21.36 15.57 -13.32
CA ASP A 80 21.46 14.78 -14.57
C ASP A 80 22.06 13.39 -14.36
N LYS A 81 23.07 13.27 -13.49
CA LYS A 81 23.69 11.96 -13.17
C LYS A 81 22.76 11.08 -12.32
N ARG A 82 21.92 11.68 -11.47
CA ARG A 82 20.91 10.99 -10.70
C ARG A 82 19.88 10.34 -11.61
N GLU A 83 19.43 11.03 -12.63
CA GLU A 83 18.41 10.53 -13.55
C GLU A 83 18.95 9.38 -14.43
N VAL A 84 20.20 9.51 -14.95
CA VAL A 84 20.87 8.46 -15.71
C VAL A 84 21.14 7.23 -14.85
N MET A 85 21.61 7.42 -13.61
CA MET A 85 21.87 6.33 -12.67
C MET A 85 20.58 5.64 -12.23
N GLY A 86 19.52 6.42 -11.97
CA GLY A 86 18.20 5.90 -11.64
C GLY A 86 17.62 5.04 -12.78
N ARG A 87 17.72 5.47 -14.01
CA ARG A 87 17.31 4.69 -15.21
C ARG A 87 18.08 3.39 -15.34
N SER A 88 19.41 3.43 -15.23
CA SER A 88 20.24 2.22 -15.33
C SER A 88 19.95 1.20 -14.22
N LEU A 89 19.72 1.66 -12.99
CA LEU A 89 19.33 0.79 -11.87
C LEU A 89 17.93 0.20 -12.08
N GLN A 90 17.00 1.01 -12.59
CA GLN A 90 15.66 0.55 -12.95
C GLN A 90 15.69 -0.49 -14.07
N GLU A 91 16.43 -0.27 -15.14
CA GLU A 91 16.60 -1.22 -16.24
C GLU A 91 17.21 -2.55 -15.76
N LYS A 92 18.22 -2.47 -14.90
CA LYS A 92 18.82 -3.66 -14.29
C LYS A 92 17.82 -4.42 -13.41
N ALA A 93 17.04 -3.72 -12.60
CA ALA A 93 15.99 -4.32 -11.78
C ALA A 93 14.90 -4.96 -12.65
N GLU A 94 14.46 -4.28 -13.70
CA GLU A 94 13.49 -4.79 -14.67
C GLU A 94 13.97 -6.10 -15.33
N THR A 95 15.24 -6.14 -15.75
CA THR A 95 15.85 -7.34 -16.33
C THR A 95 15.96 -8.47 -15.30
N THR A 96 16.37 -8.14 -14.07
CA THR A 96 16.54 -9.13 -13.01
C THR A 96 15.19 -9.79 -12.64
N VAL A 97 14.11 -9.02 -12.59
CA VAL A 97 12.79 -9.52 -12.17
C VAL A 97 11.98 -10.16 -13.30
N ALA A 98 12.44 -10.08 -14.55
CA ALA A 98 11.71 -10.59 -15.70
C ALA A 98 11.25 -12.07 -15.57
N PRO A 99 12.07 -13.02 -15.05
CA PRO A 99 11.63 -14.41 -14.86
C PRO A 99 10.45 -14.54 -13.91
N LEU A 100 10.43 -13.75 -12.82
CA LEU A 100 9.32 -13.76 -11.88
C LEU A 100 8.05 -13.16 -12.50
N ARG A 101 8.17 -12.08 -13.28
CA ARG A 101 7.01 -11.49 -13.96
C ARG A 101 6.38 -12.46 -14.95
N GLU A 102 7.20 -13.22 -15.67
CA GLU A 102 6.69 -14.26 -16.57
C GLU A 102 5.93 -15.34 -15.78
N ALA A 103 6.50 -15.82 -14.68
CA ALA A 103 5.88 -16.81 -13.82
C ALA A 103 4.56 -16.32 -13.19
N LEU A 104 4.41 -15.03 -12.98
CA LEU A 104 3.19 -14.42 -12.42
C LEU A 104 2.22 -13.88 -13.48
N ARG A 105 2.52 -13.98 -14.76
CA ARG A 105 1.75 -13.33 -15.84
C ARG A 105 0.27 -13.73 -15.87
N THR A 106 -0.04 -14.96 -15.51
CA THR A 106 -1.42 -15.50 -15.49
C THR A 106 -2.03 -15.54 -14.08
N PHE A 107 -1.30 -15.04 -13.06
CA PHE A 107 -1.80 -15.07 -11.69
C PHE A 107 -2.77 -13.91 -11.44
N ASP A 108 -4.02 -14.26 -11.09
CA ASP A 108 -5.11 -13.29 -10.93
C ASP A 108 -5.05 -12.56 -9.58
N VAL A 109 -4.22 -11.53 -9.52
CA VAL A 109 -4.13 -10.66 -8.33
C VAL A 109 -5.39 -9.82 -8.14
N ASP A 110 -6.10 -9.48 -9.22
CA ASP A 110 -7.32 -8.67 -9.14
C ASP A 110 -8.45 -9.45 -8.48
N GLY A 111 -8.64 -10.70 -8.91
CA GLY A 111 -9.59 -11.61 -8.28
C GLY A 111 -9.26 -11.87 -6.82
N LEU A 112 -7.98 -12.01 -6.50
CA LEU A 112 -7.52 -12.20 -5.12
C LEU A 112 -7.80 -10.95 -4.26
N ALA A 113 -7.52 -9.74 -4.74
CA ALA A 113 -7.82 -8.49 -4.04
C ALA A 113 -9.33 -8.31 -3.80
N LEU A 114 -10.14 -8.64 -4.80
CA LEU A 114 -11.60 -8.58 -4.71
C LEU A 114 -12.13 -9.57 -3.67
N ALA A 115 -11.67 -10.82 -3.71
CA ALA A 115 -12.08 -11.87 -2.77
C ALA A 115 -11.69 -11.51 -1.34
N THR A 116 -10.42 -11.11 -1.12
CA THR A 116 -9.87 -10.64 0.16
C THR A 116 -10.71 -9.50 0.75
N THR A 117 -11.02 -8.47 -0.05
CA THR A 117 -11.79 -7.33 0.46
C THR A 117 -13.22 -7.73 0.81
N ARG A 118 -13.87 -8.55 -0.02
CA ARG A 118 -15.24 -9.05 0.25
C ARG A 118 -15.30 -9.84 1.54
N ALA A 119 -14.38 -10.80 1.72
CA ALA A 119 -14.31 -11.61 2.93
C ALA A 119 -14.08 -10.75 4.18
N ALA A 120 -13.09 -9.86 4.14
CA ALA A 120 -12.77 -8.96 5.25
C ALA A 120 -13.94 -8.05 5.65
N LEU A 121 -14.65 -7.48 4.67
CA LEU A 121 -15.78 -6.59 4.94
C LEU A 121 -17.02 -7.35 5.42
N ALA A 122 -17.17 -8.62 5.04
CA ALA A 122 -18.24 -9.48 5.54
C ALA A 122 -18.09 -9.79 7.04
N GLU A 123 -16.86 -9.88 7.55
CA GLU A 123 -16.57 -10.02 8.98
C GLU A 123 -16.85 -8.75 9.79
N THR A 124 -17.03 -7.59 9.12
CA THR A 124 -17.24 -6.29 9.77
C THR A 124 -18.73 -5.94 9.75
N ALA A 125 -19.49 -6.45 10.73
CA ALA A 125 -20.96 -6.40 10.76
C ALA A 125 -21.56 -5.00 10.53
N TRP A 126 -20.96 -3.94 11.11
CA TRP A 126 -21.44 -2.56 10.96
C TRP A 126 -21.18 -2.00 9.55
N PHE A 127 -20.24 -2.57 8.78
CA PHE A 127 -19.82 -1.99 7.51
C PHE A 127 -20.91 -2.14 6.43
N GLN A 128 -21.61 -3.28 6.38
CA GLN A 128 -22.70 -3.55 5.45
C GLN A 128 -22.34 -3.18 4.01
N ALA A 129 -21.27 -3.79 3.48
CA ALA A 129 -20.79 -3.51 2.13
C ALA A 129 -21.88 -3.73 1.08
N ARG A 130 -22.06 -2.75 0.19
CA ARG A 130 -22.93 -2.78 -0.99
C ARG A 130 -22.12 -2.35 -2.20
N ASP A 131 -22.59 -2.68 -3.41
CA ASP A 131 -22.03 -2.19 -4.67
C ASP A 131 -20.49 -2.23 -4.72
N ILE A 132 -19.93 -3.43 -4.55
CA ILE A 132 -18.48 -3.62 -4.60
C ILE A 132 -18.04 -3.68 -6.06
N VAL A 133 -17.26 -2.68 -6.49
CA VAL A 133 -16.74 -2.53 -7.85
C VAL A 133 -15.23 -2.66 -7.86
N ALA A 134 -14.70 -3.50 -8.76
CA ALA A 134 -13.25 -3.60 -9.01
C ALA A 134 -12.86 -2.76 -10.23
N THR A 135 -11.69 -2.12 -10.19
CA THR A 135 -11.14 -1.30 -11.27
C THR A 135 -9.61 -1.34 -11.31
N LYS A 136 -9.05 -1.05 -12.48
CA LYS A 136 -7.60 -0.78 -12.63
C LYS A 136 -7.24 0.67 -12.34
N GLU A 137 -8.22 1.56 -12.26
CA GLU A 137 -7.96 3.00 -12.09
C GLU A 137 -8.06 3.42 -10.63
N SER A 138 -6.98 4.00 -10.10
CA SER A 138 -6.94 4.63 -8.78
C SER A 138 -6.82 6.15 -8.86
N SER A 139 -7.04 6.74 -10.04
CA SER A 139 -6.95 8.17 -10.26
C SER A 139 -7.97 8.95 -9.43
N ARG A 140 -7.65 10.22 -9.13
CA ARG A 140 -8.59 11.13 -8.46
C ARG A 140 -9.91 11.26 -9.22
N GLN A 141 -9.84 11.24 -10.56
CA GLN A 141 -11.02 11.32 -11.41
C GLN A 141 -11.92 10.09 -11.29
N SER A 142 -11.34 8.88 -11.35
CA SER A 142 -12.07 7.60 -11.17
C SER A 142 -12.74 7.54 -9.79
N ARG A 143 -12.03 7.91 -8.72
CA ARG A 143 -12.59 7.98 -7.37
C ARG A 143 -13.72 9.00 -7.27
N ALA A 144 -13.56 10.19 -7.87
CA ALA A 144 -14.60 11.22 -7.88
C ALA A 144 -15.85 10.76 -8.64
N ALA A 145 -15.70 10.10 -9.78
CA ALA A 145 -16.81 9.55 -10.55
C ALA A 145 -17.58 8.48 -9.74
N PHE A 146 -16.88 7.53 -9.12
CA PHE A 146 -17.51 6.53 -8.26
C PHE A 146 -18.21 7.16 -7.06
N TYR A 147 -17.56 8.11 -6.40
CA TYR A 147 -18.15 8.86 -5.28
C TYR A 147 -19.44 9.58 -5.69
N GLN A 148 -19.47 10.23 -6.86
CA GLN A 148 -20.64 10.96 -7.34
C GLN A 148 -21.80 10.05 -7.72
N THR A 149 -21.52 8.92 -8.39
CA THR A 149 -22.55 7.99 -8.90
C THR A 149 -23.12 7.08 -7.83
N SER A 150 -22.36 6.76 -6.77
CA SER A 150 -22.85 5.93 -5.68
C SER A 150 -24.05 6.57 -4.97
N THR A 151 -25.03 5.76 -4.58
CA THR A 151 -26.19 6.19 -3.77
C THR A 151 -26.00 5.92 -2.27
N ALA A 152 -24.95 5.19 -1.90
CA ALA A 152 -24.67 4.88 -0.51
C ALA A 152 -24.29 6.15 0.29
N PRO A 153 -24.63 6.24 1.59
CA PRO A 153 -24.31 7.39 2.44
C PRO A 153 -22.82 7.54 2.74
N GLN A 154 -22.09 6.44 2.63
CA GLN A 154 -20.63 6.40 2.77
C GLN A 154 -20.02 5.59 1.62
N VAL A 155 -18.81 5.98 1.22
CA VAL A 155 -18.04 5.34 0.15
C VAL A 155 -16.68 4.94 0.70
N ALA A 156 -16.27 3.71 0.39
CA ALA A 156 -14.95 3.18 0.71
C ALA A 156 -14.11 3.04 -0.56
N PHE A 157 -12.85 3.42 -0.47
CA PHE A 157 -11.83 3.17 -1.48
C PHE A 157 -10.78 2.25 -0.88
N VAL A 158 -10.52 1.13 -1.53
CA VAL A 158 -9.46 0.19 -1.15
C VAL A 158 -8.51 0.07 -2.34
N THR A 159 -7.30 0.56 -2.19
CA THR A 159 -6.30 0.50 -3.26
C THR A 159 -5.19 -0.45 -2.87
N TYR A 160 -5.01 -1.49 -3.67
CA TYR A 160 -3.95 -2.46 -3.49
C TYR A 160 -2.72 -2.11 -4.31
N ARG A 161 -1.57 -2.36 -3.72
CA ARG A 161 -0.27 -2.36 -4.41
C ARG A 161 0.51 -3.59 -3.98
N TYR A 162 1.27 -4.17 -4.89
CA TYR A 162 2.12 -5.32 -4.58
C TYR A 162 3.46 -5.22 -5.30
N GLY A 163 4.52 -5.59 -4.61
CA GLY A 163 5.88 -5.43 -5.14
C GLY A 163 6.92 -6.21 -4.38
N LEU A 164 8.11 -6.22 -4.94
CA LEU A 164 9.32 -6.72 -4.31
C LEU A 164 10.05 -5.58 -3.58
N SER A 165 10.76 -5.93 -2.52
CA SER A 165 11.76 -5.03 -1.94
C SER A 165 12.89 -4.73 -2.91
N PRO A 166 13.65 -3.64 -2.72
CA PRO A 166 14.78 -3.29 -3.58
C PRO A 166 15.88 -4.36 -3.65
N ASP A 167 16.02 -5.17 -2.62
CA ASP A 167 16.95 -6.31 -2.53
C ASP A 167 16.31 -7.64 -2.92
N PHE A 168 15.04 -7.62 -3.36
CA PHE A 168 14.24 -8.78 -3.74
C PHE A 168 14.09 -9.85 -2.65
N THR A 169 14.32 -9.50 -1.37
CA THR A 169 14.22 -10.47 -0.26
C THR A 169 12.81 -10.68 0.23
N HIS A 170 11.86 -9.81 -0.10
CA HIS A 170 10.47 -9.97 0.32
C HIS A 170 9.46 -9.45 -0.71
N ILE A 171 8.29 -10.08 -0.70
CA ILE A 171 7.08 -9.59 -1.37
C ILE A 171 6.26 -8.80 -0.35
N ARG A 172 5.79 -7.62 -0.75
CA ARG A 172 4.89 -6.77 0.04
C ARG A 172 3.60 -6.56 -0.71
N VAL A 173 2.48 -6.73 -0.02
CA VAL A 173 1.15 -6.29 -0.45
C VAL A 173 0.69 -5.20 0.49
N THR A 174 0.21 -4.11 -0.05
CA THR A 174 -0.29 -2.96 0.71
C THR A 174 -1.72 -2.66 0.29
N ALA A 175 -2.61 -2.47 1.25
CA ALA A 175 -3.97 -1.97 1.08
C ALA A 175 -4.08 -0.59 1.72
N ASP A 176 -4.37 0.44 0.93
CA ASP A 176 -4.73 1.77 1.41
C ASP A 176 -6.25 1.87 1.44
N ILE A 177 -6.82 2.13 2.62
CA ILE A 177 -8.26 2.21 2.86
C ILE A 177 -8.60 3.64 3.19
N ALA A 178 -9.60 4.19 2.50
CA ALA A 178 -10.15 5.51 2.79
C ALA A 178 -11.68 5.44 2.83
N LEU A 179 -12.30 6.02 3.87
CA LEU A 179 -13.75 6.13 4.01
C LEU A 179 -14.19 7.59 3.93
N MET A 180 -15.21 7.84 3.12
CA MET A 180 -15.72 9.18 2.86
C MET A 180 -17.22 9.24 3.14
N ARG A 181 -17.69 10.35 3.75
CA ARG A 181 -19.12 10.62 3.91
C ARG A 181 -19.66 11.31 2.66
N LYS A 182 -20.87 10.98 2.26
CA LYS A 182 -21.60 11.81 1.31
C LYS A 182 -22.29 12.97 2.04
N PRO A 183 -22.21 14.21 1.49
CA PRO A 183 -22.93 15.33 2.07
C PRO A 183 -24.43 15.09 1.94
N VAL A 184 -25.16 15.41 3.00
CA VAL A 184 -26.63 15.33 3.03
C VAL A 184 -27.27 16.38 2.11
N ALA A 185 -26.58 17.50 1.84
CA ALA A 185 -27.08 18.58 1.00
C ALA A 185 -26.53 18.47 -0.42
N ARG A 186 -27.42 18.55 -1.44
CA ARG A 186 -27.05 18.69 -2.84
C ARG A 186 -26.38 20.05 -3.06
N GLY A 187 -25.17 20.08 -3.61
CA GLY A 187 -24.49 21.32 -4.03
C GLY A 187 -23.15 21.64 -3.36
N ALA A 188 -22.66 20.80 -2.47
CA ALA A 188 -21.30 20.97 -1.94
C ALA A 188 -20.26 20.67 -3.03
N THR A 189 -19.57 21.71 -3.51
CA THR A 189 -18.51 21.63 -4.53
C THR A 189 -17.16 21.24 -3.95
N ALA A 190 -17.01 21.25 -2.62
CA ALA A 190 -15.77 20.83 -1.95
C ALA A 190 -15.59 19.32 -2.07
N GLN A 191 -14.39 18.88 -2.45
CA GLN A 191 -14.04 17.48 -2.43
C GLN A 191 -14.01 17.04 -0.96
N PRO A 192 -14.82 16.07 -0.55
CA PRO A 192 -14.88 15.66 0.84
C PRO A 192 -13.54 15.03 1.26
N GLU A 193 -13.06 15.42 2.42
CA GLU A 193 -11.92 14.74 3.06
C GLU A 193 -12.38 13.39 3.63
N PRO A 194 -11.54 12.36 3.55
CA PRO A 194 -11.81 11.09 4.19
C PRO A 194 -11.89 11.27 5.71
N PHE A 195 -12.90 10.68 6.34
CA PHE A 195 -13.01 10.65 7.80
C PHE A 195 -12.18 9.53 8.42
N TYR A 196 -11.73 8.58 7.60
CA TYR A 196 -10.85 7.49 7.99
C TYR A 196 -9.89 7.18 6.86
N GLU A 197 -8.61 7.06 7.20
CA GLU A 197 -7.56 6.59 6.30
C GLU A 197 -6.63 5.65 7.05
N GLN A 198 -6.36 4.49 6.47
CA GLN A 198 -5.47 3.50 7.05
C GLN A 198 -4.70 2.75 5.97
N THR A 199 -3.39 2.62 6.18
CA THR A 199 -2.54 1.74 5.38
C THR A 199 -2.30 0.43 6.14
N ILE A 200 -2.46 -0.69 5.43
CA ILE A 200 -2.18 -2.04 5.92
C ILE A 200 -1.17 -2.66 4.96
N SER A 201 -0.05 -3.15 5.48
CA SER A 201 0.97 -3.85 4.71
C SER A 201 1.15 -5.28 5.23
N SER A 202 1.18 -6.24 4.34
CA SER A 202 1.57 -7.61 4.61
C SER A 202 2.83 -7.96 3.82
N ILE A 203 3.83 -8.48 4.51
CA ILE A 203 5.17 -8.75 3.99
C ILE A 203 5.49 -10.21 4.20
N VAL A 204 5.88 -10.89 3.13
CA VAL A 204 6.38 -12.27 3.16
C VAL A 204 7.84 -12.26 2.76
N GLN A 205 8.71 -12.62 3.71
CA GLN A 205 10.16 -12.53 3.58
C GLN A 205 10.77 -13.91 3.32
N LEU A 206 11.73 -14.01 2.39
CA LEU A 206 12.49 -15.23 2.17
C LEU A 206 13.18 -15.68 3.46
N ARG A 207 13.11 -16.97 3.80
CA ARG A 207 13.88 -17.57 4.91
C ARG A 207 15.37 -17.54 4.63
N SER A 208 15.75 -17.93 3.41
CA SER A 208 17.14 -17.90 2.93
C SER A 208 17.29 -16.70 2.01
N ARG A 209 18.03 -15.71 2.46
CA ARG A 209 18.28 -14.47 1.72
C ARG A 209 19.72 -14.46 1.23
N SER A 210 19.92 -14.07 -0.01
CA SER A 210 21.24 -13.85 -0.59
C SER A 210 21.52 -12.35 -0.71
N TYR A 211 22.77 -11.98 -0.67
CA TYR A 211 23.24 -10.64 -1.06
C TYR A 211 23.18 -10.45 -2.58
N GLU A 212 23.13 -11.56 -3.33
CA GLU A 212 23.00 -11.55 -4.78
C GLU A 212 21.53 -11.46 -5.19
N HIS A 213 21.13 -10.33 -5.74
CA HIS A 213 19.73 -10.04 -6.10
C HIS A 213 19.11 -11.08 -7.02
N HIS A 214 19.89 -11.58 -7.99
CA HIS A 214 19.41 -12.59 -8.94
C HIS A 214 19.08 -13.93 -8.28
N GLU A 215 19.78 -14.30 -7.19
CA GLU A 215 19.49 -15.52 -6.44
C GLU A 215 18.17 -15.42 -5.67
N ASN A 216 17.86 -14.24 -5.11
CA ASN A 216 16.57 -14.00 -4.47
C ASN A 216 15.43 -14.10 -5.50
N VAL A 217 15.60 -13.49 -6.68
CA VAL A 217 14.60 -13.60 -7.75
C VAL A 217 14.48 -15.03 -8.26
N ALA A 218 15.59 -15.77 -8.39
CA ALA A 218 15.56 -17.19 -8.77
C ALA A 218 14.72 -18.04 -7.81
N GLN A 219 14.81 -17.77 -6.48
CA GLN A 219 13.97 -18.45 -5.50
C GLN A 219 12.49 -18.14 -5.70
N TRP A 220 12.14 -16.88 -5.99
CA TRP A 220 10.76 -16.46 -6.24
C TRP A 220 10.18 -17.04 -7.53
N SER A 221 11.00 -17.15 -8.60
CA SER A 221 10.56 -17.60 -9.92
C SER A 221 10.62 -19.11 -10.11
N ALA A 222 11.29 -19.85 -9.22
CA ALA A 222 11.40 -21.31 -9.29
C ALA A 222 10.01 -21.96 -9.36
N ASP A 223 9.92 -23.12 -10.05
CA ASP A 223 8.71 -23.93 -10.16
C ASP A 223 7.50 -23.08 -10.65
N ASP A 224 7.68 -22.34 -11.71
CA ASP A 224 6.67 -21.42 -12.25
C ASP A 224 6.14 -20.40 -11.21
N GLY A 225 7.04 -19.90 -10.36
CA GLY A 225 6.72 -18.90 -9.34
C GLY A 225 5.89 -19.44 -8.17
N LYS A 226 5.91 -20.74 -7.91
CA LYS A 226 5.12 -21.39 -6.86
C LYS A 226 5.26 -20.68 -5.51
N LEU A 227 6.51 -20.36 -5.12
CA LEU A 227 6.77 -19.66 -3.85
C LEU A 227 6.19 -18.25 -3.85
N ALA A 228 6.34 -17.50 -4.95
CA ALA A 228 5.81 -16.15 -5.07
C ALA A 228 4.28 -16.14 -5.05
N LYS A 229 3.63 -17.05 -5.80
CA LYS A 229 2.17 -17.21 -5.81
C LYS A 229 1.65 -17.54 -4.41
N ALA A 230 2.26 -18.50 -3.71
CA ALA A 230 1.90 -18.84 -2.33
C ALA A 230 2.10 -17.66 -1.38
N SER A 231 3.17 -16.89 -1.55
CA SER A 231 3.46 -15.71 -0.74
C SER A 231 2.48 -14.57 -0.97
N LEU A 232 2.05 -14.34 -2.21
CA LEU A 232 0.98 -13.39 -2.53
C LEU A 232 -0.34 -13.82 -1.87
N ILE A 233 -0.73 -15.08 -2.00
CA ILE A 233 -1.94 -15.62 -1.33
C ILE A 233 -1.86 -15.42 0.18
N ALA A 234 -0.71 -15.76 0.80
CA ALA A 234 -0.51 -15.57 2.23
C ALA A 234 -0.57 -14.09 2.64
N ALA A 235 0.03 -13.20 1.84
CA ALA A 235 0.00 -11.76 2.10
C ALA A 235 -1.42 -11.18 2.02
N PHE A 236 -2.20 -11.55 1.01
CA PHE A 236 -3.61 -11.15 0.89
C PHE A 236 -4.45 -11.73 2.01
N GLY A 237 -4.25 -12.99 2.40
CA GLY A 237 -4.94 -13.62 3.54
C GLY A 237 -4.65 -12.93 4.87
N GLN A 238 -3.46 -12.34 5.06
CA GLN A 238 -3.20 -11.49 6.23
C GLN A 238 -3.92 -10.15 6.14
N ILE A 239 -3.97 -9.52 4.98
CA ILE A 239 -4.74 -8.27 4.79
C ILE A 239 -6.23 -8.51 5.06
N GLU A 240 -6.78 -9.66 4.64
CA GLU A 240 -8.15 -10.07 4.95
C GLU A 240 -8.44 -10.02 6.46
N ARG A 241 -7.54 -10.53 7.28
CA ARG A 241 -7.65 -10.51 8.75
C ARG A 241 -7.41 -9.13 9.36
N LEU A 242 -6.55 -8.32 8.74
CA LEU A 242 -6.15 -7.02 9.27
C LEU A 242 -7.14 -5.90 8.93
N ILE A 243 -7.93 -6.00 7.87
CA ILE A 243 -8.97 -5.02 7.54
C ILE A 243 -10.03 -4.94 8.65
N PRO A 244 -10.67 -6.04 9.09
CA PRO A 244 -11.63 -6.00 10.20
C PRO A 244 -10.99 -5.46 11.49
N TYR A 245 -9.77 -5.88 11.81
CA TYR A 245 -9.03 -5.37 12.95
C TYR A 245 -8.82 -3.86 12.87
N ALA A 246 -8.35 -3.34 11.75
CA ALA A 246 -8.14 -1.91 11.54
C ALA A 246 -9.44 -1.08 11.65
N LEU A 247 -10.54 -1.62 11.11
CA LEU A 247 -11.86 -0.98 11.14
C LEU A 247 -12.54 -1.06 12.53
N SER A 248 -12.10 -1.98 13.39
CA SER A 248 -12.63 -2.15 14.76
C SER A 248 -11.85 -1.41 15.83
N LEU A 249 -10.62 -0.92 15.54
CA LEU A 249 -9.80 -0.20 16.51
C LEU A 249 -10.59 0.90 17.20
N ASP A 250 -10.49 0.94 18.52
CA ASP A 250 -11.01 2.02 19.35
C ASP A 250 -9.91 3.04 19.74
N ALA A 251 -10.31 4.15 20.35
CA ALA A 251 -9.40 5.21 20.71
C ALA A 251 -8.41 4.79 21.82
N ALA A 252 -8.79 3.88 22.70
CA ALA A 252 -7.94 3.42 23.79
C ALA A 252 -6.83 2.51 23.25
N GLU A 253 -7.19 1.58 22.37
CA GLU A 253 -6.23 0.68 21.71
C GLU A 253 -5.29 1.47 20.78
N ALA A 254 -5.84 2.36 19.94
CA ALA A 254 -5.06 3.22 19.07
C ALA A 254 -4.07 4.09 19.86
N GLY A 255 -4.48 4.63 21.01
CA GLY A 255 -3.62 5.43 21.89
C GLY A 255 -2.41 4.65 22.41
N GLN A 256 -2.56 3.35 22.65
CA GLN A 256 -1.46 2.50 23.12
C GLN A 256 -0.31 2.38 22.09
N PHE A 257 -0.58 2.59 20.81
CA PHE A 257 0.48 2.49 19.78
C PHE A 257 1.42 3.69 19.81
N ALA A 258 1.00 4.83 20.34
CA ALA A 258 1.82 6.01 20.56
C ALA A 258 2.58 5.98 21.92
N ASP A 259 2.31 5.01 22.80
CA ASP A 259 2.99 4.91 24.08
C ASP A 259 4.49 4.62 23.86
N LYS A 260 5.32 5.51 24.38
CA LYS A 260 6.80 5.41 24.28
C LYS A 260 7.36 4.18 24.99
N ASN A 261 6.65 3.68 26.01
CA ASN A 261 7.06 2.49 26.78
C ASN A 261 6.62 1.18 26.13
N ARG A 262 5.79 1.22 25.08
CA ARG A 262 5.37 0.01 24.39
C ARG A 262 6.58 -0.68 23.76
N PRO A 263 6.68 -2.02 23.88
CA PRO A 263 7.71 -2.79 23.17
C PRO A 263 7.70 -2.46 21.68
N LYS A 264 8.88 -2.37 21.11
CA LYS A 264 9.05 -2.11 19.67
C LYS A 264 9.60 -3.35 18.99
N ALA A 265 9.27 -3.50 17.71
CA ALA A 265 9.78 -4.56 16.87
C ALA A 265 10.36 -3.98 15.57
N PHE A 266 11.25 -4.75 14.98
CA PHE A 266 11.81 -4.49 13.66
C PHE A 266 11.54 -5.70 12.77
N GLY A 267 11.14 -5.47 11.52
CA GLY A 267 10.96 -6.52 10.53
C GLY A 267 10.87 -5.97 9.12
N ALA A 268 11.60 -6.57 8.18
CA ALA A 268 11.59 -6.21 6.76
C ALA A 268 11.77 -4.70 6.49
N GLY A 269 12.65 -4.03 7.24
CA GLY A 269 12.90 -2.60 7.11
C GLY A 269 11.93 -1.69 7.87
N PHE A 270 10.91 -2.23 8.52
CA PHE A 270 9.96 -1.47 9.34
C PHE A 270 10.34 -1.53 10.81
N TYR A 271 10.20 -0.41 11.50
CA TYR A 271 10.40 -0.29 12.94
C TYR A 271 9.18 0.41 13.54
N GLY A 272 8.61 -0.16 14.59
CA GLY A 272 7.41 0.41 15.21
C GLY A 272 6.97 -0.29 16.48
N ALA A 273 5.84 0.18 17.02
CA ALA A 273 5.25 -0.41 18.22
C ALA A 273 4.80 -1.85 17.94
N LEU A 274 5.27 -2.79 18.76
CA LEU A 274 4.84 -4.18 18.67
C LEU A 274 3.38 -4.31 19.10
N ILE A 275 2.53 -4.81 18.21
CA ILE A 275 1.13 -5.11 18.51
C ILE A 275 1.00 -6.56 18.97
N ARG A 276 1.48 -7.50 18.17
CA ARG A 276 1.37 -8.94 18.43
C ARG A 276 2.50 -9.72 17.75
N LYS A 277 2.96 -10.78 18.41
CA LYS A 277 3.72 -11.84 17.78
C LYS A 277 2.80 -13.03 17.53
N ASP A 278 2.94 -13.63 16.37
CA ASP A 278 2.26 -14.85 15.98
C ASP A 278 3.34 -15.95 15.87
N GLU A 279 3.47 -16.73 16.92
CA GLU A 279 4.51 -17.77 17.00
C GLU A 279 4.27 -18.87 15.97
N ALA A 280 3.01 -19.22 15.71
CA ALA A 280 2.66 -20.30 14.79
C ALA A 280 2.99 -19.95 13.32
N ALA A 281 2.85 -18.68 12.94
CA ALA A 281 3.17 -18.19 11.60
C ALA A 281 4.56 -17.53 11.53
N GLU A 282 5.34 -17.55 12.62
CA GLU A 282 6.59 -16.79 12.75
C GLU A 282 6.38 -15.32 12.32
N GLY A 283 5.22 -14.78 12.70
CA GLY A 283 4.74 -13.49 12.24
C GLY A 283 4.86 -12.42 13.31
N THR A 284 4.98 -11.16 12.87
CA THR A 284 5.03 -10.00 13.75
C THR A 284 4.12 -8.92 13.19
N LEU A 285 3.13 -8.49 13.98
CA LEU A 285 2.30 -7.33 13.70
C LEU A 285 2.83 -6.13 14.47
N LEU A 286 3.09 -5.04 13.76
CA LEU A 286 3.59 -3.80 14.34
C LEU A 286 2.86 -2.58 13.76
N TRP A 287 2.87 -1.48 14.51
CA TRP A 287 2.45 -0.16 14.04
C TRP A 287 3.68 0.64 13.60
N SER A 288 3.76 0.93 12.31
CA SER A 288 4.80 1.77 11.69
C SER A 288 4.16 2.71 10.67
N ARG A 289 3.48 3.77 11.16
CA ARG A 289 2.65 4.68 10.36
C ARG A 289 1.53 3.98 9.57
N GLY A 290 1.25 2.74 9.90
CA GLY A 290 0.28 1.82 9.35
C GLY A 290 0.43 0.48 10.04
N LEU A 291 -0.52 -0.41 9.83
CA LEU A 291 -0.41 -1.79 10.27
C LEU A 291 0.54 -2.54 9.34
N VAL A 292 1.58 -3.13 9.89
CA VAL A 292 2.56 -3.90 9.14
C VAL A 292 2.66 -5.30 9.74
N TYR A 293 2.33 -6.31 8.95
CA TYR A 293 2.53 -7.71 9.31
C TYR A 293 3.69 -8.29 8.51
N VAL A 294 4.66 -8.84 9.21
CA VAL A 294 5.85 -9.47 8.61
C VAL A 294 5.88 -10.93 9.00
N GLN A 295 5.99 -11.80 8.02
CA GLN A 295 6.15 -13.25 8.20
C GLN A 295 7.21 -13.80 7.25
N SER A 296 7.74 -14.98 7.57
CA SER A 296 8.63 -15.72 6.69
C SER A 296 7.84 -16.53 5.66
N THR A 297 8.49 -16.86 4.51
CA THR A 297 7.95 -17.87 3.59
C THR A 297 7.71 -19.19 4.31
N PRO A 298 6.71 -19.99 3.89
CA PRO A 298 6.52 -21.34 4.42
C PRO A 298 7.81 -22.16 4.39
N ALA A 299 7.99 -23.05 5.35
CA ALA A 299 9.05 -24.06 5.27
C ALA A 299 8.78 -24.94 4.02
N ARG A 300 9.86 -25.26 3.29
CA ARG A 300 9.78 -26.18 2.14
C ARG A 300 9.57 -27.60 2.58
#